data_58cead84d498ad18832ddd0d3b907658
#
_entry.id   58cead84d498ad18832ddd0d3b907658
#
_cell.length_a   1.000
_cell.length_b   1.000
_cell.length_c   1.000
_cell.angle_alpha   90.00
_cell.angle_beta   90.00
_cell.angle_gamma   90.00
#
_symmetry.space_group_name_H-M   'P 1'
#
loop_
_entity.id
_entity.type
_entity.pdbx_description
1 polymer ?
#
loop_
_entity_poly.entity_id
_entity_poly.type
_entity_poly.pdbx_seq_one_letter_code
_entity_poly.pdbx_strand_id
1 'polypeptide(L)'
;MVFMARAATTSDAFNAVAEPRRREILNYLALEERPVAEIVDALEMEQPSVSKHLRVLKDVGLVHARRDGRQMFYRTNAAGIRPLYEWAATFERFWRHQLIRVKERAEEKSGR
;
A
#
# COMPACT_ATOMS: atom_id res chain seq x y z
N MET A 1 13.56 -23.52 9.06
CA MET A 1 13.47 -22.52 7.99
C MET A 1 12.12 -21.86 7.89
N VAL A 2 11.15 -22.40 8.60
CA VAL A 2 9.79 -21.86 8.56
C VAL A 2 9.78 -20.40 9.03
N PHE A 3 10.53 -20.10 10.06
CA PHE A 3 10.59 -18.72 10.58
C PHE A 3 11.17 -17.75 9.55
N MET A 4 12.05 -18.24 8.67
CA MET A 4 12.61 -17.39 7.64
C MET A 4 11.57 -17.01 6.60
N ALA A 5 10.68 -17.94 6.27
CA ALA A 5 9.60 -17.66 5.34
C ALA A 5 8.69 -16.57 5.91
N ARG A 6 8.43 -16.62 7.21
CA ARG A 6 7.60 -15.64 7.88
C ARG A 6 8.24 -14.26 7.91
N ALA A 7 9.53 -14.22 8.20
CA ALA A 7 10.29 -12.97 8.21
C ALA A 7 10.34 -12.40 6.79
N ALA A 8 10.52 -13.28 5.79
CA ALA A 8 10.55 -12.88 4.40
C ALA A 8 9.21 -12.27 3.97
N THR A 9 8.09 -12.83 4.47
CA THR A 9 6.77 -12.31 4.13
C THR A 9 6.63 -10.85 4.57
N THR A 10 7.08 -10.51 5.76
CA THR A 10 7.03 -9.14 6.25
C THR A 10 7.95 -8.24 5.44
N SER A 11 9.17 -8.71 5.18
CA SER A 11 10.12 -7.97 4.35
C SER A 11 9.59 -7.76 2.95
N ASP A 12 8.91 -8.78 2.41
CA ASP A 12 8.37 -8.70 1.07
C ASP A 12 7.26 -7.65 0.98
N ALA A 13 6.46 -7.49 2.02
CA ALA A 13 5.44 -6.44 2.03
C ALA A 13 6.07 -5.06 1.94
N PHE A 14 7.13 -4.81 2.71
CA PHE A 14 7.85 -3.55 2.65
C PHE A 14 8.50 -3.35 1.28
N ASN A 15 9.11 -4.39 0.75
CA ASN A 15 9.69 -4.32 -0.59
C ASN A 15 8.64 -4.03 -1.65
N ALA A 16 7.48 -4.67 -1.54
CA ALA A 16 6.42 -4.48 -2.52
C ALA A 16 5.94 -3.03 -2.56
N VAL A 17 5.80 -2.38 -1.39
CA VAL A 17 5.33 -1.00 -1.36
C VAL A 17 6.44 0.02 -1.59
N ALA A 18 7.68 -0.42 -1.72
CA ALA A 18 8.77 0.48 -2.05
C ALA A 18 8.65 1.00 -3.49
N GLU A 19 7.97 0.26 -4.35
CA GLU A 19 7.77 0.64 -5.74
C GLU A 19 6.55 1.57 -5.85
N PRO A 20 6.75 2.83 -6.31
CA PRO A 20 5.65 3.81 -6.38
C PRO A 20 4.43 3.34 -7.17
N ARG A 21 4.65 2.67 -8.30
CA ARG A 21 3.53 2.21 -9.11
C ARG A 21 2.68 1.18 -8.38
N ARG A 22 3.29 0.36 -7.57
CA ARG A 22 2.54 -0.61 -6.77
C ARG A 22 1.70 0.08 -5.71
N ARG A 23 2.20 1.18 -5.14
CA ARG A 23 1.40 1.96 -4.19
C ARG A 23 0.19 2.59 -4.88
N GLU A 24 0.35 3.07 -6.12
CA GLU A 24 -0.76 3.61 -6.88
C GLU A 24 -1.83 2.56 -7.12
N ILE A 25 -1.41 1.35 -7.47
CA ILE A 25 -2.35 0.24 -7.67
C ILE A 25 -3.10 -0.06 -6.38
N LEU A 26 -2.38 -0.16 -5.27
CA LEU A 26 -3.00 -0.43 -3.97
C LEU A 26 -4.01 0.65 -3.60
N ASN A 27 -3.70 1.90 -3.85
CA ASN A 27 -4.62 3.00 -3.57
C ASN A 27 -5.88 2.90 -4.42
N TYR A 28 -5.70 2.60 -5.70
CA TYR A 28 -6.84 2.48 -6.62
C TYR A 28 -7.76 1.31 -6.24
N LEU A 29 -7.19 0.23 -5.72
CA LEU A 29 -7.93 -0.97 -5.35
C LEU A 29 -8.41 -0.96 -3.89
N ALA A 30 -8.19 0.11 -3.16
CA ALA A 30 -8.46 0.14 -1.71
C ALA A 30 -9.95 0.01 -1.38
N LEU A 31 -10.80 0.67 -2.14
CA LEU A 31 -12.23 0.74 -1.83
C LEU A 31 -13.10 -0.21 -2.64
N GLU A 32 -12.67 -0.56 -3.85
CA GLU A 32 -13.47 -1.42 -4.72
C GLU A 32 -12.57 -2.35 -5.50
N GLU A 33 -13.07 -3.56 -5.75
CA GLU A 33 -12.33 -4.44 -6.63
C GLU A 33 -12.49 -3.98 -8.08
N ARG A 34 -11.45 -4.21 -8.87
CA ARG A 34 -11.40 -3.77 -10.26
C ARG A 34 -10.74 -4.83 -11.14
N PRO A 35 -11.18 -4.98 -12.38
CA PRO A 35 -10.49 -5.86 -13.33
C PRO A 35 -9.24 -5.17 -13.84
N VAL A 36 -8.32 -5.96 -14.39
CA VAL A 36 -7.03 -5.45 -14.88
C VAL A 36 -7.22 -4.32 -15.88
N ALA A 37 -8.18 -4.43 -16.79
CA ALA A 37 -8.39 -3.41 -17.82
C ALA A 37 -8.68 -2.04 -17.22
N GLU A 38 -9.44 -1.98 -16.14
CA GLU A 38 -9.75 -0.70 -15.50
C GLU A 38 -8.52 -0.11 -14.80
N ILE A 39 -7.68 -0.97 -14.25
CA ILE A 39 -6.43 -0.50 -13.62
C ILE A 39 -5.53 0.11 -14.68
N VAL A 40 -5.39 -0.58 -15.81
CA VAL A 40 -4.59 -0.10 -16.94
C VAL A 40 -5.04 1.28 -17.37
N ASP A 41 -6.35 1.43 -17.56
CA ASP A 41 -6.90 2.71 -18.04
C ASP A 41 -6.77 3.80 -16.99
N ALA A 42 -7.10 3.51 -15.75
CA ALA A 42 -7.12 4.51 -14.69
C ALA A 42 -5.73 5.03 -14.36
N LEU A 43 -4.74 4.16 -14.38
CA LEU A 43 -3.38 4.54 -14.01
C LEU A 43 -2.48 4.82 -15.21
N GLU A 44 -3.02 4.70 -16.42
CA GLU A 44 -2.29 4.94 -17.66
C GLU A 44 -1.01 4.12 -17.72
N MET A 45 -1.14 2.84 -17.42
CA MET A 45 -0.02 1.90 -17.43
C MET A 45 -0.26 0.84 -18.50
N GLU A 46 0.82 0.20 -18.94
CA GLU A 46 0.69 -0.89 -19.88
C GLU A 46 0.25 -2.17 -19.14
N GLN A 47 -0.56 -2.99 -19.81
CA GLN A 47 -1.08 -4.19 -19.20
C GLN A 47 -0.01 -5.15 -18.66
N PRO A 48 1.09 -5.43 -19.40
CA PRO A 48 2.12 -6.32 -18.84
C PRO A 48 2.72 -5.80 -17.54
N SER A 49 2.88 -4.48 -17.41
CA SER A 49 3.36 -3.86 -16.18
C SER A 49 2.39 -4.07 -15.04
N VAL A 50 1.11 -3.79 -15.30
CA VAL A 50 0.07 -3.95 -14.28
C VAL A 50 0.01 -5.42 -13.82
N SER A 51 0.01 -6.34 -14.78
CA SER A 51 -0.04 -7.77 -14.47
C SER A 51 1.15 -8.20 -13.61
N LYS A 52 2.32 -7.70 -13.92
CA LYS A 52 3.53 -8.03 -13.16
C LYS A 52 3.44 -7.49 -11.72
N HIS A 53 2.99 -6.25 -11.59
CA HIS A 53 2.85 -5.65 -10.27
C HIS A 53 1.78 -6.36 -9.45
N LEU A 54 0.65 -6.73 -10.08
CA LEU A 54 -0.40 -7.46 -9.39
C LEU A 54 0.07 -8.83 -8.90
N ARG A 55 0.92 -9.49 -9.69
CA ARG A 55 1.47 -10.77 -9.27
C ARG A 55 2.33 -10.60 -8.02
N VAL A 56 3.20 -9.60 -8.00
CA VAL A 56 4.03 -9.32 -6.83
C VAL A 56 3.15 -9.02 -5.61
N LEU A 57 2.16 -8.15 -5.79
CA LEU A 57 1.27 -7.77 -4.69
C LEU A 57 0.46 -8.95 -4.18
N LYS A 58 0.01 -9.82 -5.08
CA LYS A 58 -0.73 -11.01 -4.68
C LYS A 58 0.15 -11.99 -3.93
N ASP A 59 1.37 -12.20 -4.42
CA ASP A 59 2.30 -13.14 -3.81
C ASP A 59 2.65 -12.77 -2.37
N VAL A 60 2.71 -11.48 -2.07
CA VAL A 60 3.02 -11.03 -0.71
C VAL A 60 1.76 -10.75 0.11
N GLY A 61 0.59 -11.02 -0.45
CA GLY A 61 -0.67 -10.92 0.31
C GLY A 61 -1.24 -9.53 0.44
N LEU A 62 -0.85 -8.58 -0.42
CA LEU A 62 -1.34 -7.21 -0.35
C LEU A 62 -2.59 -6.98 -1.21
N VAL A 63 -2.92 -7.89 -2.10
CA VAL A 63 -4.17 -7.86 -2.84
C VAL A 63 -4.80 -9.23 -2.84
N HIS A 64 -6.14 -9.24 -2.96
CA HIS A 64 -6.91 -10.44 -3.21
C HIS A 64 -7.30 -10.46 -4.69
N ALA A 65 -7.36 -11.66 -5.25
CA ALA A 65 -7.78 -11.86 -6.63
C ALA A 65 -9.01 -12.76 -6.64
N ARG A 66 -9.98 -12.41 -7.46
CA ARG A 66 -11.21 -13.19 -7.60
C ARG A 66 -11.52 -13.34 -9.10
N ARG A 67 -11.82 -14.56 -9.51
CA ARG A 67 -12.20 -14.80 -10.89
C ARG A 67 -13.72 -14.70 -11.03
N ASP A 68 -14.14 -14.01 -12.07
CA ASP A 68 -15.55 -13.94 -12.42
C ASP A 68 -15.63 -14.09 -13.95
N GLY A 69 -16.01 -15.29 -14.38
CA GLY A 69 -16.00 -15.61 -15.80
C GLY A 69 -14.59 -15.63 -16.34
N ARG A 70 -14.34 -14.79 -17.33
CA ARG A 70 -13.03 -14.70 -17.97
C ARG A 70 -12.16 -13.58 -17.38
N GLN A 71 -12.70 -12.83 -16.44
CA GLN A 71 -11.99 -11.71 -15.84
C GLN A 71 -11.52 -12.03 -14.43
N MET A 72 -10.38 -11.46 -14.10
CA MET A 72 -9.87 -11.48 -12.75
C MET A 72 -10.06 -10.09 -12.15
N PHE A 73 -10.65 -10.06 -10.97
CA PHE A 73 -10.85 -8.83 -10.21
C PHE A 73 -9.89 -8.81 -9.04
N TYR A 74 -9.35 -7.64 -8.77
CA TYR A 74 -8.37 -7.45 -7.71
C TYR A 74 -8.84 -6.39 -6.72
N ARG A 75 -8.51 -6.60 -5.47
CA ARG A 75 -8.83 -5.65 -4.40
C ARG A 75 -7.71 -5.67 -3.38
N THR A 76 -7.39 -4.49 -2.83
CA THR A 76 -6.38 -4.39 -1.78
C THR A 76 -6.82 -5.14 -0.54
N ASN A 77 -5.89 -5.91 0.03
CA ASN A 77 -6.11 -6.66 1.25
C ASN A 77 -5.62 -5.83 2.43
N ALA A 78 -6.54 -5.18 3.12
CA ALA A 78 -6.21 -4.32 4.24
C ALA A 78 -5.42 -5.05 5.33
N ALA A 79 -5.74 -6.32 5.56
CA ALA A 79 -5.03 -7.11 6.56
C ALA A 79 -3.55 -7.27 6.21
N GLY A 80 -3.23 -7.38 4.90
CA GLY A 80 -1.86 -7.48 4.44
C GLY A 80 -1.08 -6.17 4.61
N ILE A 81 -1.79 -5.05 4.61
CA ILE A 81 -1.18 -3.72 4.79
C ILE A 81 -0.86 -3.47 6.26
N ARG A 82 -1.56 -4.13 7.17
CA ARG A 82 -1.46 -3.85 8.60
C ARG A 82 -0.04 -3.83 9.17
N PRO A 83 0.86 -4.77 8.81
CA PRO A 83 2.23 -4.70 9.34
C PRO A 83 2.95 -3.39 9.01
N LEU A 84 2.66 -2.83 7.85
CA LEU A 84 3.24 -1.55 7.43
C LEU A 84 2.72 -0.43 8.32
N TYR A 85 1.43 -0.44 8.57
CA TYR A 85 0.79 0.53 9.47
C TYR A 85 1.36 0.41 10.88
N GLU A 86 1.46 -0.80 11.39
CA GLU A 86 1.96 -1.02 12.75
C GLU A 86 3.38 -0.52 12.92
N TRP A 87 4.22 -0.75 11.92
CA TRP A 87 5.57 -0.22 11.96
C TRP A 87 5.55 1.30 11.95
N ALA A 88 4.81 1.91 11.04
CA ALA A 88 4.73 3.36 10.94
C ALA A 88 4.14 3.97 12.22
N ALA A 89 3.18 3.28 12.82
CA ALA A 89 2.53 3.77 14.04
C ALA A 89 3.49 3.86 15.23
N THR A 90 4.59 3.12 15.21
CA THR A 90 5.58 3.23 16.28
C THR A 90 6.19 4.63 16.35
N PHE A 91 6.08 5.39 15.27
CA PHE A 91 6.59 6.76 15.21
C PHE A 91 5.52 7.80 15.48
N GLU A 92 4.29 7.38 15.79
CA GLU A 92 3.18 8.30 15.96
C GLU A 92 3.45 9.35 17.02
N ARG A 93 4.02 8.96 18.16
CA ARG A 93 4.34 9.88 19.23
C ARG A 93 5.33 10.94 18.74
N PHE A 94 6.32 10.51 17.97
CA PHE A 94 7.31 11.41 17.41
C PHE A 94 6.66 12.43 16.47
N TRP A 95 5.81 11.97 15.57
CA TRP A 95 5.13 12.85 14.62
C TRP A 95 4.22 13.83 15.34
N ARG A 96 3.48 13.35 16.33
CA ARG A 96 2.58 14.19 17.10
C ARG A 96 3.34 15.29 17.81
N HIS A 97 4.47 14.96 18.38
CA HIS A 97 5.32 15.94 19.06
C HIS A 97 5.83 16.99 18.06
N GLN A 98 6.28 16.57 16.90
CA GLN A 98 6.75 17.49 15.87
C GLN A 98 5.64 18.44 15.40
N LEU A 99 4.45 17.92 15.23
CA LEU A 99 3.32 18.73 14.79
C LEU A 99 2.94 19.78 15.85
N ILE A 100 3.00 19.42 17.11
CA ILE A 100 2.73 20.36 18.19
C ILE A 100 3.77 21.49 18.17
N ARG A 101 5.03 21.15 18.00
CA ARG A 101 6.09 22.14 17.95
C ARG A 101 5.91 23.11 16.78
N VAL A 102 5.56 22.59 15.63
CA VAL A 102 5.31 23.41 14.46
C VAL A 102 4.13 24.36 14.71
N LYS A 103 3.07 23.84 15.32
CA LYS A 103 1.91 24.64 15.64
C LYS A 103 2.24 25.77 16.62
N GLU A 104 2.98 25.46 17.67
CA GLU A 104 3.40 26.45 18.65
C GLU A 104 4.20 27.57 18.00
N ARG A 105 5.12 27.20 17.12
CA ARG A 105 5.95 28.17 16.45
C ARG A 105 5.13 29.10 15.55
N ALA A 106 4.15 28.54 14.86
CA ALA A 106 3.27 29.30 14.00
C ALA A 106 2.39 30.26 14.82
N GLU A 107 1.92 29.80 15.97
CA GLU A 107 1.10 30.63 16.86
C GLU A 107 1.90 31.77 17.44
N GLU A 108 3.14 31.54 17.80
CA GLU A 108 4.01 32.61 18.30
C GLU A 108 4.15 33.71 17.26
N LYS A 109 4.38 33.36 16.01
CA LYS A 109 4.51 34.32 14.93
C LYS A 109 3.22 35.07 14.69
N SER A 110 2.09 34.36 14.76
CA SER A 110 0.79 34.97 14.53
C SER A 110 0.34 35.90 15.67
N GLY A 111 0.81 35.59 16.86
CA GLY A 111 0.43 36.33 18.05
C GLY A 111 1.06 37.69 18.15
N ARG A 112 1.86 38.08 17.18
CA ARG A 112 2.52 39.38 17.21
C ARG A 112 1.95 40.34 16.20
#